data_0402ab9e12f3b9c85a9ed614a757950f
#
_entry.id   0402ab9e12f3b9c85a9ed614a757950f
#
_cell.length_a   1.000
_cell.length_b   1.000
_cell.length_c   1.000
_cell.angle_alpha   90.00
_cell.angle_beta   90.00
_cell.angle_gamma   90.00
#
_symmetry.space_group_name_H-M   'P 1'
#
loop_
_entity.id
_entity.type
_entity.pdbx_description
1 polymer ?
#
loop_
_entity_poly.entity_id
_entity_poly.type
_entity_poly.pdbx_seq_one_letter_code
_entity_poly.pdbx_strand_id
1 'polypeptide(L)'
;MINYFKTLKKKYLIIISIAVALAINVRIIGIYLYPLFLMAYFFKFGIKCKLNFKDNFFIYKNLILQFFFFLIFLFTITPQLWYDPMGIFKVFLGSLTFEHIDFKIWFESKYIFISQLPFYYLTAWILISTPLVIILFLILGFFFLSKKLIRISDIEKNVDIVLVFLVFVIPFAAAHILKPHIFNGWRHFYFLYPSIIYIALYGFKCMFSAISKKKIQFCILLILFINISNLFLWSIKNHPYQYIYLNHLSKKYAYNYELDYWGLSNTDAIRNIIENKNEGRVNIAGIGTTRINFSYFMLTAEEQKHVRIVKLDSHEKINYYITNFQDGNFLEYYLKNNYEVVSYILVDDLIINATLKKIY
;
A
#
# COMPACT_ATOMS: atom_id res chain seq x y z
N MET A 1 8.64 -9.08 18.23
CA MET A 1 8.44 -8.20 19.40
C MET A 1 7.48 -8.82 20.42
N ILE A 2 6.23 -9.12 20.08
CA ILE A 2 5.20 -9.67 21.01
C ILE A 2 5.69 -10.89 21.80
N ASN A 3 6.28 -11.88 21.13
CA ASN A 3 6.79 -13.08 21.80
C ASN A 3 7.93 -12.80 22.78
N TYR A 4 8.76 -11.79 22.52
CA TYR A 4 9.79 -11.37 23.46
C TYR A 4 9.16 -10.85 24.75
N PHE A 5 8.18 -9.92 24.64
CA PHE A 5 7.52 -9.35 25.82
C PHE A 5 6.70 -10.37 26.63
N LYS A 6 6.25 -11.47 26.00
CA LYS A 6 5.56 -12.56 26.70
C LYS A 6 6.51 -13.52 27.40
N THR A 7 7.69 -13.78 26.84
CA THR A 7 8.56 -14.89 27.30
C THR A 7 9.92 -14.48 27.82
N LEU A 8 10.37 -13.25 27.51
CA LEU A 8 11.68 -12.66 27.78
C LEU A 8 12.87 -13.51 27.28
N LYS A 9 12.65 -14.43 26.35
CA LYS A 9 13.71 -15.29 25.81
C LYS A 9 14.60 -14.49 24.84
N LYS A 10 15.92 -14.50 25.07
CA LYS A 10 16.93 -13.76 24.27
C LYS A 10 16.91 -14.08 22.79
N LYS A 11 16.53 -15.30 22.37
CA LYS A 11 16.39 -15.64 20.95
C LYS A 11 15.47 -14.69 20.17
N TYR A 12 14.44 -14.13 20.81
CA TYR A 12 13.55 -13.18 20.17
C TYR A 12 14.19 -11.80 19.96
N LEU A 13 15.20 -11.42 20.74
CA LEU A 13 15.97 -10.19 20.48
C LEU A 13 16.74 -10.30 19.18
N ILE A 14 17.36 -11.46 18.93
CA ILE A 14 18.07 -11.75 17.67
C ILE A 14 17.07 -11.71 16.50
N ILE A 15 15.92 -12.40 16.64
CA ILE A 15 14.87 -12.40 15.59
C ILE A 15 14.35 -10.99 15.31
N ILE A 16 14.15 -10.15 16.33
CA ILE A 16 13.74 -8.75 16.17
C ILE A 16 14.81 -7.98 15.42
N SER A 17 16.08 -8.14 15.78
CA SER A 17 17.20 -7.45 15.13
C SER A 17 17.29 -7.79 13.63
N ILE A 18 17.20 -9.07 13.29
CA ILE A 18 17.17 -9.53 11.90
C ILE A 18 15.96 -8.95 11.16
N ALA A 19 14.76 -9.07 11.75
CA ALA A 19 13.52 -8.63 11.09
C ALA A 19 13.51 -7.11 10.83
N VAL A 20 14.01 -6.31 11.79
CA VAL A 20 14.11 -4.85 11.61
C VAL A 20 15.16 -4.51 10.56
N ALA A 21 16.32 -5.15 10.58
CA ALA A 21 17.35 -4.93 9.57
C ALA A 21 16.88 -5.30 8.16
N LEU A 22 16.18 -6.43 7.99
CA LEU A 22 15.55 -6.81 6.73
C LEU A 22 14.49 -5.81 6.28
N ALA A 23 13.64 -5.34 7.20
CA ALA A 23 12.61 -4.35 6.88
C ALA A 23 13.22 -3.03 6.36
N ILE A 24 14.33 -2.58 6.96
CA ILE A 24 15.08 -1.39 6.51
C ILE A 24 15.67 -1.63 5.11
N ASN A 25 16.21 -2.81 4.85
CA ASN A 25 16.80 -3.14 3.56
C ASN A 25 15.76 -3.20 2.44
N VAL A 26 14.54 -3.69 2.74
CA VAL A 26 13.43 -3.68 1.77
C VAL A 26 12.90 -2.27 1.54
N ARG A 27 12.70 -1.50 2.62
CA ARG A 27 12.31 -0.07 2.57
C ARG A 27 12.87 0.66 3.78
N ILE A 28 13.53 1.77 3.53
CA ILE A 28 14.18 2.60 4.56
C ILE A 28 13.21 3.02 5.68
N ILE A 29 11.92 3.17 5.37
CA ILE A 29 10.88 3.47 6.36
C ILE A 29 10.83 2.40 7.48
N GLY A 30 11.31 1.18 7.24
CA GLY A 30 11.41 0.13 8.26
C GLY A 30 12.20 0.53 9.51
N ILE A 31 13.01 1.59 9.43
CA ILE A 31 13.80 2.11 10.57
C ILE A 31 12.91 2.51 11.75
N TYR A 32 11.65 2.93 11.51
CA TYR A 32 10.71 3.31 12.57
C TYR A 32 10.34 2.14 13.51
N LEU A 33 10.53 0.89 13.07
CA LEU A 33 10.28 -0.30 13.90
C LEU A 33 11.24 -0.39 15.09
N TYR A 34 12.43 0.23 14.97
CA TYR A 34 13.40 0.24 16.05
C TYR A 34 12.95 1.14 17.22
N PRO A 35 12.67 2.43 17.06
CA PRO A 35 12.08 3.24 18.11
C PRO A 35 10.76 2.70 18.65
N LEU A 36 9.92 2.07 17.82
CA LEU A 36 8.73 1.38 18.31
C LEU A 36 9.05 0.24 19.29
N PHE A 37 10.08 -0.54 19.01
CA PHE A 37 10.55 -1.58 19.95
C PHE A 37 11.02 -0.94 21.26
N LEU A 38 11.79 0.16 21.19
CA LEU A 38 12.25 0.88 22.39
C LEU A 38 11.07 1.45 23.20
N MET A 39 10.08 2.04 22.55
CA MET A 39 8.86 2.54 23.21
C MET A 39 8.11 1.40 23.92
N ALA A 40 7.89 0.28 23.23
CA ALA A 40 7.23 -0.88 23.84
C ALA A 40 8.03 -1.47 25.01
N TYR A 41 9.35 -1.45 24.89
CA TYR A 41 10.26 -1.88 25.94
C TYR A 41 10.11 -0.96 27.17
N PHE A 42 10.08 0.35 26.93
CA PHE A 42 9.85 1.35 27.99
C PHE A 42 8.47 1.17 28.65
N PHE A 43 7.39 1.01 27.88
CA PHE A 43 6.05 0.76 28.45
C PHE A 43 5.99 -0.53 29.27
N LYS A 44 6.74 -1.56 28.91
CA LYS A 44 6.74 -2.83 29.64
C LYS A 44 7.55 -2.79 30.92
N PHE A 45 8.68 -2.11 30.91
CA PHE A 45 9.67 -2.18 32.00
C PHE A 45 9.94 -0.81 32.66
N GLY A 46 9.87 0.28 31.91
CA GLY A 46 10.27 1.61 32.38
C GLY A 46 9.26 2.26 33.34
N ILE A 47 7.97 1.91 33.23
CA ILE A 47 6.91 2.47 34.09
C ILE A 47 7.02 1.90 35.53
N LYS A 48 7.63 0.74 35.70
CA LYS A 48 7.90 0.13 37.01
C LYS A 48 9.21 0.56 37.66
N CYS A 49 9.84 1.63 37.17
CA CYS A 49 11.19 2.09 37.56
C CYS A 49 11.39 2.52 39.03
N LYS A 50 10.69 1.88 39.97
CA LYS A 50 11.16 1.66 41.36
C LYS A 50 12.00 0.36 41.45
N LEU A 51 12.54 -0.13 40.34
CA LEU A 51 13.26 -1.38 40.22
C LEU A 51 14.63 -1.29 40.91
N ASN A 52 15.01 -2.34 41.62
CA ASN A 52 16.35 -2.56 42.17
C ASN A 52 17.40 -2.44 41.07
N PHE A 53 18.61 -2.02 41.40
CA PHE A 53 19.73 -1.85 40.47
C PHE A 53 20.01 -3.08 39.58
N LYS A 54 19.84 -4.31 40.15
CA LYS A 54 20.00 -5.56 39.38
C LYS A 54 18.99 -5.75 38.27
N ASP A 55 17.73 -5.37 38.49
CA ASP A 55 16.67 -5.49 37.46
C ASP A 55 16.87 -4.46 36.34
N ASN A 56 17.31 -3.27 36.70
CA ASN A 56 17.69 -2.24 35.72
C ASN A 56 18.88 -2.70 34.85
N PHE A 57 19.90 -3.33 35.47
CA PHE A 57 21.06 -3.84 34.73
C PHE A 57 20.66 -4.92 33.72
N PHE A 58 19.77 -5.84 34.07
CA PHE A 58 19.29 -6.87 33.15
C PHE A 58 18.53 -6.23 31.95
N ILE A 59 17.72 -5.22 32.20
CA ILE A 59 16.96 -4.48 31.18
C ILE A 59 17.91 -3.81 30.21
N TYR A 60 18.86 -2.99 30.69
CA TYR A 60 19.82 -2.29 29.85
C TYR A 60 20.74 -3.24 29.07
N LYS A 61 21.19 -4.32 29.70
CA LYS A 61 21.99 -5.36 29.02
C LYS A 61 21.25 -5.97 27.82
N ASN A 62 19.98 -6.25 27.92
CA ASN A 62 19.20 -6.82 26.83
C ASN A 62 18.98 -5.79 25.69
N LEU A 63 18.79 -4.51 26.01
CA LEU A 63 18.69 -3.44 25.01
C LEU A 63 20.01 -3.26 24.25
N ILE A 64 21.13 -3.21 24.97
CA ILE A 64 22.48 -3.09 24.36
C ILE A 64 22.75 -4.30 23.45
N LEU A 65 22.46 -5.51 23.94
CA LEU A 65 22.63 -6.74 23.16
C LEU A 65 21.79 -6.73 21.89
N GLN A 66 20.53 -6.28 21.97
CA GLN A 66 19.62 -6.19 20.83
C GLN A 66 20.12 -5.14 19.85
N PHE A 67 20.58 -3.98 20.32
CA PHE A 67 21.14 -2.93 19.47
C PHE A 67 22.39 -3.39 18.73
N PHE A 68 23.28 -4.10 19.43
CA PHE A 68 24.47 -4.67 18.84
C PHE A 68 24.16 -5.67 17.71
N PHE A 69 23.24 -6.63 17.96
CA PHE A 69 22.78 -7.55 16.92
C PHE A 69 22.12 -6.82 15.77
N PHE A 70 21.31 -5.80 16.06
CA PHE A 70 20.68 -4.99 15.01
C PHE A 70 21.71 -4.33 14.11
N LEU A 71 22.76 -3.69 14.66
CA LEU A 71 23.83 -3.07 13.88
C LEU A 71 24.61 -4.10 13.06
N ILE A 72 24.94 -5.26 13.65
CA ILE A 72 25.65 -6.33 12.91
C ILE A 72 24.82 -6.78 11.71
N PHE A 73 23.56 -7.13 11.92
CA PHE A 73 22.70 -7.61 10.83
C PHE A 73 22.46 -6.52 9.79
N LEU A 74 22.20 -5.28 10.23
CA LEU A 74 22.00 -4.16 9.29
C LEU A 74 23.23 -3.97 8.41
N PHE A 75 24.41 -3.93 9.01
CA PHE A 75 25.67 -3.78 8.27
C PHE A 75 25.90 -4.96 7.31
N THR A 76 25.67 -6.19 7.77
CA THR A 76 25.93 -7.40 6.99
C THR A 76 25.02 -7.48 5.74
N ILE A 77 23.73 -7.13 5.88
CA ILE A 77 22.75 -7.30 4.79
C ILE A 77 22.57 -6.06 3.92
N THR A 78 23.22 -4.93 4.27
CA THR A 78 23.10 -3.67 3.53
C THR A 78 24.46 -3.28 2.94
N PRO A 79 24.84 -3.77 1.74
CA PRO A 79 26.17 -3.50 1.14
C PRO A 79 26.48 -2.01 0.99
N GLN A 80 25.45 -1.16 0.82
CA GLN A 80 25.63 0.30 0.73
C GLN A 80 26.33 0.89 1.96
N LEU A 81 26.11 0.33 3.16
CA LEU A 81 26.76 0.77 4.38
C LEU A 81 28.26 0.45 4.42
N TRP A 82 28.74 -0.45 3.58
CA TRP A 82 30.16 -0.78 3.51
C TRP A 82 30.99 0.35 2.88
N TYR A 83 30.35 1.13 1.98
CA TYR A 83 30.98 2.28 1.31
C TYR A 83 30.66 3.61 1.98
N ASP A 84 29.41 3.81 2.40
CA ASP A 84 28.94 5.02 3.09
C ASP A 84 28.10 4.65 4.33
N PRO A 85 28.74 4.43 5.49
CA PRO A 85 28.02 4.08 6.73
C PRO A 85 27.01 5.14 7.18
N MET A 86 27.24 6.42 6.82
CA MET A 86 26.32 7.51 7.16
C MET A 86 25.25 7.74 6.11
N GLY A 87 25.37 7.14 4.93
CA GLY A 87 24.44 7.29 3.81
C GLY A 87 23.02 6.88 4.16
N ILE A 88 22.84 5.90 5.05
CA ILE A 88 21.50 5.46 5.49
C ILE A 88 20.69 6.61 6.14
N PHE A 89 21.36 7.52 6.87
CA PHE A 89 20.68 8.66 7.47
C PHE A 89 20.28 9.70 6.41
N LYS A 90 21.12 9.92 5.40
CA LYS A 90 20.79 10.80 4.26
C LYS A 90 19.60 10.25 3.48
N VAL A 91 19.63 8.96 3.16
CA VAL A 91 18.52 8.28 2.46
C VAL A 91 17.23 8.30 3.29
N PHE A 92 17.34 8.10 4.61
CA PHE A 92 16.18 8.18 5.49
C PHE A 92 15.58 9.58 5.52
N LEU A 93 16.38 10.61 5.72
CA LEU A 93 15.90 12.00 5.73
C LEU A 93 15.29 12.38 4.37
N GLY A 94 15.94 12.04 3.26
CA GLY A 94 15.41 12.28 1.92
C GLY A 94 14.15 11.48 1.60
N SER A 95 13.94 10.31 2.24
CA SER A 95 12.74 9.49 2.06
C SER A 95 11.54 9.98 2.87
N LEU A 96 11.75 10.84 3.87
CA LEU A 96 10.64 11.40 4.66
C LEU A 96 9.79 12.39 3.86
N THR A 97 10.41 13.12 2.94
CA THR A 97 9.75 14.17 2.17
C THR A 97 9.54 13.81 0.70
N PHE A 98 10.39 12.94 0.13
CA PHE A 98 10.40 12.62 -1.31
C PHE A 98 10.46 13.87 -2.21
N GLU A 99 11.04 14.97 -1.72
CA GLU A 99 11.04 16.30 -2.35
C GLU A 99 11.65 16.34 -3.77
N HIS A 100 12.39 15.30 -4.15
CA HIS A 100 13.07 15.24 -5.46
C HIS A 100 12.14 14.86 -6.61
N ILE A 101 10.90 14.47 -6.33
CA ILE A 101 9.93 14.02 -7.32
C ILE A 101 8.67 14.84 -7.14
N ASP A 102 8.36 15.71 -8.09
CA ASP A 102 7.09 16.44 -8.12
C ASP A 102 6.49 16.36 -9.54
N PHE A 103 5.33 15.74 -9.64
CA PHE A 103 4.55 15.65 -10.86
C PHE A 103 3.06 15.65 -10.52
N LYS A 104 2.22 15.87 -11.53
CA LYS A 104 0.78 15.87 -11.32
C LYS A 104 0.22 14.47 -11.31
N ILE A 105 -0.74 14.23 -10.43
CA ILE A 105 -1.56 13.01 -10.37
C ILE A 105 -3.04 13.39 -10.44
N TRP A 106 -3.87 12.40 -10.82
CA TRP A 106 -5.32 12.57 -10.85
C TRP A 106 -5.94 12.18 -9.51
N PHE A 107 -6.51 13.14 -8.81
CA PHE A 107 -7.15 12.92 -7.52
C PHE A 107 -8.36 13.82 -7.38
N GLU A 108 -9.52 13.24 -7.04
CA GLU A 108 -10.80 13.94 -6.89
C GLU A 108 -11.15 14.81 -8.11
N SER A 109 -11.02 14.21 -9.30
CA SER A 109 -11.29 14.88 -10.59
C SER A 109 -10.44 16.11 -10.88
N LYS A 110 -9.25 16.19 -10.29
CA LYS A 110 -8.30 17.30 -10.50
C LYS A 110 -6.88 16.81 -10.74
N TYR A 111 -6.14 17.54 -11.57
CA TYR A 111 -4.70 17.41 -11.70
C TYR A 111 -4.00 18.20 -10.61
N ILE A 112 -3.45 17.50 -9.63
CA ILE A 112 -2.80 18.09 -8.46
C ILE A 112 -1.34 17.65 -8.43
N PHE A 113 -0.41 18.57 -8.21
CA PHE A 113 0.97 18.22 -7.91
C PHE A 113 1.05 17.42 -6.62
N ILE A 114 1.91 16.40 -6.56
CA ILE A 114 2.04 15.57 -5.37
C ILE A 114 2.47 16.36 -4.13
N SER A 115 3.21 17.46 -4.31
CA SER A 115 3.55 18.43 -3.26
C SER A 115 2.33 19.20 -2.70
N GLN A 116 1.24 19.28 -3.48
CA GLN A 116 0.02 20.03 -3.14
C GLN A 116 -1.15 19.13 -2.73
N LEU A 117 -0.91 17.83 -2.58
CA LEU A 117 -1.97 16.89 -2.20
C LEU A 117 -2.60 17.26 -0.85
N PRO A 118 -3.93 17.09 -0.71
CA PRO A 118 -4.61 17.37 0.53
C PRO A 118 -4.11 16.42 1.64
N PHE A 119 -4.07 16.92 2.88
CA PHE A 119 -3.58 16.13 4.02
C PHE A 119 -4.33 14.81 4.20
N TYR A 120 -5.58 14.71 3.75
CA TYR A 120 -6.41 13.51 3.85
C TYR A 120 -6.21 12.50 2.70
N TYR A 121 -5.29 12.74 1.76
CA TYR A 121 -5.05 11.85 0.61
C TYR A 121 -4.88 10.38 1.02
N LEU A 122 -4.01 10.11 2.00
CA LEU A 122 -3.78 8.76 2.50
C LEU A 122 -5.05 8.15 3.10
N THR A 123 -5.79 8.93 3.91
CA THR A 123 -7.05 8.49 4.53
C THR A 123 -8.10 8.18 3.47
N ALA A 124 -8.25 9.06 2.45
CA ALA A 124 -9.18 8.84 1.36
C ALA A 124 -8.89 7.50 0.65
N TRP A 125 -7.64 7.26 0.27
CA TRP A 125 -7.26 6.00 -0.38
C TRP A 125 -7.50 4.76 0.49
N ILE A 126 -7.18 4.81 1.78
CA ILE A 126 -7.47 3.71 2.70
C ILE A 126 -8.98 3.44 2.74
N LEU A 127 -9.80 4.48 2.82
CA LEU A 127 -11.26 4.33 2.91
C LEU A 127 -11.88 3.81 1.60
N ILE A 128 -11.44 4.28 0.44
CA ILE A 128 -12.04 3.87 -0.84
C ILE A 128 -11.59 2.48 -1.30
N SER A 129 -10.37 2.05 -0.97
CA SER A 129 -9.79 0.77 -1.39
C SER A 129 -9.88 -0.35 -0.35
N THR A 130 -10.42 -0.07 0.85
CA THR A 130 -10.60 -1.09 1.89
C THR A 130 -12.04 -1.60 1.88
N PRO A 131 -12.28 -2.92 1.98
CA PRO A 131 -13.63 -3.48 2.09
C PRO A 131 -14.41 -2.90 3.26
N LEU A 132 -15.68 -2.56 3.04
CA LEU A 132 -16.53 -1.88 4.03
C LEU A 132 -16.63 -2.63 5.36
N VAL A 133 -16.65 -3.96 5.32
CA VAL A 133 -16.70 -4.80 6.53
C VAL A 133 -15.44 -4.62 7.38
N ILE A 134 -14.28 -4.44 6.75
CA ILE A 134 -13.01 -4.18 7.45
C ILE A 134 -13.05 -2.78 8.05
N ILE A 135 -13.53 -1.78 7.31
CA ILE A 135 -13.68 -0.40 7.82
C ILE A 135 -14.60 -0.36 9.05
N LEU A 136 -15.75 -1.03 8.99
CA LEU A 136 -16.68 -1.12 10.11
C LEU A 136 -15.99 -1.68 11.36
N PHE A 137 -15.32 -2.82 11.23
CA PHE A 137 -14.63 -3.42 12.37
C PHE A 137 -13.38 -2.64 12.80
N LEU A 138 -12.73 -1.92 11.91
CA LEU A 138 -11.65 -1.00 12.25
C LEU A 138 -12.14 0.13 13.16
N ILE A 139 -13.27 0.76 12.83
CA ILE A 139 -13.89 1.80 13.66
C ILE A 139 -14.24 1.23 15.05
N LEU A 140 -14.88 0.05 15.09
CA LEU A 140 -15.16 -0.63 16.36
C LEU A 140 -13.88 -0.98 17.12
N GLY A 141 -12.84 -1.39 16.42
CA GLY A 141 -11.52 -1.67 16.99
C GLY A 141 -10.92 -0.45 17.68
N PHE A 142 -10.89 0.70 17.02
CA PHE A 142 -10.44 1.95 17.62
C PHE A 142 -11.29 2.34 18.84
N PHE A 143 -12.61 2.20 18.76
CA PHE A 143 -13.50 2.48 19.87
C PHE A 143 -13.22 1.62 21.11
N PHE A 144 -13.07 0.30 20.94
CA PHE A 144 -12.77 -0.59 22.06
C PHE A 144 -11.34 -0.42 22.58
N LEU A 145 -10.38 -0.12 21.71
CA LEU A 145 -9.01 0.15 22.11
C LEU A 145 -8.90 1.45 22.89
N SER A 146 -9.55 2.51 22.47
CA SER A 146 -9.55 3.79 23.21
C SER A 146 -10.05 3.59 24.63
N LYS A 147 -11.16 2.86 24.83
CA LYS A 147 -11.68 2.53 26.16
C LYS A 147 -10.72 1.68 26.97
N LYS A 148 -10.02 0.74 26.35
CA LYS A 148 -9.12 -0.19 27.05
C LYS A 148 -7.79 0.45 27.44
N LEU A 149 -7.28 1.39 26.67
CA LEU A 149 -5.96 1.99 26.85
C LEU A 149 -5.97 3.28 27.69
N ILE A 150 -7.07 3.59 28.37
CA ILE A 150 -7.18 4.78 29.21
C ILE A 150 -6.23 4.72 30.43
N ARG A 151 -5.97 3.52 30.95
CA ARG A 151 -5.13 3.35 32.15
C ARG A 151 -3.75 2.80 31.78
N ILE A 152 -2.71 3.38 32.36
CA ILE A 152 -1.31 2.93 32.16
C ILE A 152 -1.13 1.45 32.54
N SER A 153 -1.78 0.98 33.61
CA SER A 153 -1.76 -0.42 34.03
C SER A 153 -2.29 -1.38 32.96
N ASP A 154 -3.19 -0.92 32.10
CA ASP A 154 -3.77 -1.72 31.04
C ASP A 154 -2.84 -1.76 29.82
N ILE A 155 -2.03 -0.73 29.61
CA ILE A 155 -0.96 -0.68 28.59
C ILE A 155 0.07 -1.77 28.86
N GLU A 156 0.56 -1.86 30.11
CA GLU A 156 1.54 -2.90 30.48
C GLU A 156 1.04 -4.33 30.22
N LYS A 157 -0.24 -4.60 30.52
CA LYS A 157 -0.85 -5.93 30.34
C LYS A 157 -1.11 -6.27 28.87
N ASN A 158 -1.27 -5.26 28.03
CA ASN A 158 -1.69 -5.41 26.62
C ASN A 158 -0.66 -4.84 25.63
N VAL A 159 0.63 -5.00 25.93
CA VAL A 159 1.74 -4.47 25.10
C VAL A 159 1.65 -4.93 23.63
N ASP A 160 1.14 -6.13 23.37
CA ASP A 160 0.92 -6.66 22.03
C ASP A 160 -0.08 -5.80 21.22
N ILE A 161 -1.21 -5.47 21.84
CA ILE A 161 -2.23 -4.62 21.18
C ILE A 161 -1.70 -3.19 21.01
N VAL A 162 -1.04 -2.66 22.04
CA VAL A 162 -0.43 -1.32 22.00
C VAL A 162 0.59 -1.23 20.88
N LEU A 163 1.46 -2.25 20.74
CA LEU A 163 2.45 -2.30 19.65
C LEU A 163 1.79 -2.21 18.28
N VAL A 164 0.77 -3.05 18.03
CA VAL A 164 0.09 -3.05 16.72
C VAL A 164 -0.61 -1.71 16.47
N PHE A 165 -1.20 -1.10 17.50
CA PHE A 165 -1.79 0.22 17.42
C PHE A 165 -0.75 1.30 17.06
N LEU A 166 0.41 1.28 17.72
CA LEU A 166 1.50 2.22 17.44
C LEU A 166 2.11 2.01 16.05
N VAL A 167 2.23 0.76 15.58
CA VAL A 167 2.66 0.43 14.21
C VAL A 167 1.76 1.09 13.18
N PHE A 168 0.48 1.25 13.46
CA PHE A 168 -0.46 1.97 12.59
C PHE A 168 -0.39 3.48 12.83
N VAL A 169 -0.59 3.92 14.06
CA VAL A 169 -0.83 5.35 14.38
C VAL A 169 0.38 6.23 14.09
N ILE A 170 1.61 5.76 14.41
CA ILE A 170 2.80 6.61 14.26
C ILE A 170 3.08 6.94 12.78
N PRO A 171 3.19 5.96 11.84
CA PRO A 171 3.41 6.30 10.44
C PRO A 171 2.21 7.01 9.81
N PHE A 172 0.99 6.68 10.22
CA PHE A 172 -0.22 7.33 9.74
C PHE A 172 -0.25 8.81 10.14
N ALA A 173 0.00 9.13 11.41
CA ALA A 173 0.10 10.52 11.88
C ALA A 173 1.29 11.26 11.24
N ALA A 174 2.45 10.60 11.14
CA ALA A 174 3.60 11.17 10.48
C ALA A 174 3.30 11.55 9.01
N ALA A 175 2.58 10.72 8.27
CA ALA A 175 2.18 11.03 6.89
C ALA A 175 1.28 12.27 6.80
N HIS A 176 0.38 12.49 7.78
CA HIS A 176 -0.50 13.65 7.80
C HIS A 176 0.23 14.94 8.22
N ILE A 177 1.25 14.83 9.09
CA ILE A 177 2.03 15.97 9.59
C ILE A 177 3.12 16.37 8.58
N LEU A 178 3.90 15.39 8.10
CA LEU A 178 5.06 15.62 7.23
C LEU A 178 4.66 15.79 5.76
N LYS A 179 3.46 15.36 5.36
CA LYS A 179 2.92 15.44 4.00
C LYS A 179 3.93 14.95 2.95
N PRO A 180 4.44 13.72 3.07
CA PRO A 180 5.39 13.19 2.11
C PRO A 180 4.74 13.11 0.73
N HIS A 181 5.52 13.25 -0.35
CA HIS A 181 5.04 13.13 -1.71
C HIS A 181 4.57 11.70 -2.03
N ILE A 182 3.30 11.42 -1.75
CA ILE A 182 2.66 10.11 -1.95
C ILE A 182 1.97 10.12 -3.32
N PHE A 183 2.08 9.04 -4.06
CA PHE A 183 1.47 8.90 -5.39
C PHE A 183 1.13 7.44 -5.69
N ASN A 184 0.30 7.22 -6.71
CA ASN A 184 -0.20 5.91 -7.10
C ASN A 184 -0.93 5.22 -5.93
N GLY A 185 -1.96 5.84 -5.45
CA GLY A 185 -2.71 5.38 -4.29
C GLY A 185 -1.90 5.47 -2.99
N TRP A 186 -2.13 4.53 -2.11
CA TRP A 186 -1.42 4.45 -0.83
C TRP A 186 -0.39 3.32 -0.74
N ARG A 187 0.13 2.90 -1.89
CA ARG A 187 1.09 1.78 -2.00
C ARG A 187 2.32 1.92 -1.10
N HIS A 188 2.77 3.15 -0.85
CA HIS A 188 3.89 3.43 0.03
C HIS A 188 3.61 3.10 1.49
N PHE A 189 2.33 2.99 1.87
CA PHE A 189 1.84 2.72 3.21
C PHE A 189 1.14 1.35 3.36
N TYR A 190 1.23 0.45 2.39
CA TYR A 190 0.63 -0.90 2.48
C TYR A 190 1.13 -1.72 3.67
N PHE A 191 2.29 -1.39 4.22
CA PHE A 191 2.77 -2.00 5.46
C PHE A 191 1.88 -1.69 6.69
N LEU A 192 0.96 -0.73 6.60
CA LEU A 192 -0.07 -0.48 7.62
C LEU A 192 -1.21 -1.49 7.58
N TYR A 193 -1.42 -2.16 6.43
CA TYR A 193 -2.58 -3.03 6.21
C TYR A 193 -2.68 -4.19 7.23
N PRO A 194 -1.58 -4.89 7.60
CA PRO A 194 -1.64 -5.90 8.67
C PRO A 194 -2.14 -5.34 10.00
N SER A 195 -1.76 -4.11 10.35
CA SER A 195 -2.23 -3.45 11.57
C SER A 195 -3.71 -3.07 11.48
N ILE A 196 -4.17 -2.59 10.32
CA ILE A 196 -5.58 -2.31 10.05
C ILE A 196 -6.41 -3.59 10.28
N ILE A 197 -5.99 -4.71 9.68
CA ILE A 197 -6.67 -6.01 9.84
C ILE A 197 -6.67 -6.45 11.30
N TYR A 198 -5.55 -6.34 12.01
CA TYR A 198 -5.49 -6.74 13.42
C TYR A 198 -6.42 -5.91 14.30
N ILE A 199 -6.46 -4.59 14.12
CA ILE A 199 -7.35 -3.69 14.87
C ILE A 199 -8.81 -4.00 14.52
N ALA A 200 -9.13 -4.26 13.25
CA ALA A 200 -10.47 -4.68 12.82
C ALA A 200 -10.89 -6.02 13.46
N LEU A 201 -10.00 -7.01 13.45
CA LEU A 201 -10.25 -8.31 14.12
C LEU A 201 -10.45 -8.15 15.64
N TYR A 202 -9.73 -7.23 16.26
CA TYR A 202 -9.94 -6.91 17.67
C TYR A 202 -11.33 -6.30 17.90
N GLY A 203 -11.74 -5.37 17.04
CA GLY A 203 -13.07 -4.77 17.07
C GLY A 203 -14.19 -5.81 16.87
N PHE A 204 -14.01 -6.68 15.88
CA PHE A 204 -14.90 -7.84 15.66
C PHE A 204 -14.97 -8.71 16.89
N LYS A 205 -13.84 -9.12 17.46
CA LYS A 205 -13.79 -9.97 18.67
C LYS A 205 -14.55 -9.35 19.84
N CYS A 206 -14.34 -8.06 20.12
CA CYS A 206 -15.02 -7.37 21.21
C CYS A 206 -16.54 -7.30 20.99
N MET A 207 -16.95 -6.92 19.79
CA MET A 207 -18.38 -6.89 19.40
C MET A 207 -19.00 -8.29 19.51
N PHE A 208 -18.36 -9.28 18.91
CA PHE A 208 -18.87 -10.66 18.86
C PHE A 208 -19.00 -11.28 20.25
N SER A 209 -18.05 -11.01 21.16
CA SER A 209 -18.11 -11.48 22.55
C SER A 209 -19.20 -10.82 23.37
N ALA A 210 -19.68 -9.63 23.00
CA ALA A 210 -20.78 -8.94 23.68
C ALA A 210 -22.16 -9.50 23.31
N ILE A 211 -22.25 -10.30 22.25
CA ILE A 211 -23.51 -10.88 21.75
C ILE A 211 -23.75 -12.23 22.43
N SER A 212 -24.76 -12.33 23.29
CA SER A 212 -25.08 -13.58 23.98
C SER A 212 -25.89 -14.58 23.15
N LYS A 213 -26.64 -14.10 22.13
CA LYS A 213 -27.54 -14.94 21.33
C LYS A 213 -26.78 -15.67 20.22
N LYS A 214 -26.64 -17.01 20.34
CA LYS A 214 -25.93 -17.85 19.35
C LYS A 214 -26.46 -17.73 17.92
N LYS A 215 -27.79 -17.55 17.74
CA LYS A 215 -28.36 -17.31 16.40
C LYS A 215 -27.83 -16.06 15.74
N ILE A 216 -27.66 -14.96 16.50
CA ILE A 216 -27.12 -13.70 15.97
C ILE A 216 -25.64 -13.88 15.64
N GLN A 217 -24.87 -14.55 16.52
CA GLN A 217 -23.47 -14.87 16.22
C GLN A 217 -23.33 -15.68 14.93
N PHE A 218 -24.18 -16.68 14.72
CA PHE A 218 -24.18 -17.48 13.50
C PHE A 218 -24.48 -16.62 12.26
N CYS A 219 -25.52 -15.76 12.32
CA CYS A 219 -25.82 -14.84 11.21
C CYS A 219 -24.65 -13.91 10.86
N ILE A 220 -23.98 -13.37 11.88
CA ILE A 220 -22.80 -12.50 11.66
C ILE A 220 -21.67 -13.29 10.97
N LEU A 221 -21.38 -14.50 11.43
CA LEU A 221 -20.35 -15.35 10.80
C LEU A 221 -20.72 -15.70 9.36
N LEU A 222 -22.00 -15.98 9.08
CA LEU A 222 -22.48 -16.26 7.73
C LEU A 222 -22.31 -15.03 6.81
N ILE A 223 -22.69 -13.84 7.29
CA ILE A 223 -22.50 -12.58 6.54
C ILE A 223 -21.02 -12.34 6.27
N LEU A 224 -20.15 -12.56 7.26
CA LEU A 224 -18.70 -12.41 7.07
C LEU A 224 -18.17 -13.42 6.05
N PHE A 225 -18.60 -14.68 6.14
CA PHE A 225 -18.18 -15.71 5.20
C PHE A 225 -18.57 -15.33 3.76
N ILE A 226 -19.82 -14.87 3.55
CA ILE A 226 -20.29 -14.41 2.23
C ILE A 226 -19.44 -13.23 1.73
N ASN A 227 -19.18 -12.23 2.59
CA ASN A 227 -18.35 -11.07 2.19
C ASN A 227 -16.93 -11.48 1.81
N ILE A 228 -16.26 -12.34 2.61
CA ILE A 228 -14.92 -12.82 2.33
C ILE A 228 -14.90 -13.65 1.04
N SER A 229 -15.89 -14.53 0.84
CA SER A 229 -16.03 -15.32 -0.39
C SER A 229 -16.20 -14.43 -1.62
N ASN A 230 -17.03 -13.40 -1.53
CA ASN A 230 -17.22 -12.44 -2.62
C ASN A 230 -15.92 -11.68 -2.95
N LEU A 231 -15.15 -11.24 -1.95
CA LEU A 231 -13.86 -10.59 -2.16
C LEU A 231 -12.85 -11.55 -2.81
N PHE A 232 -12.84 -12.80 -2.39
CA PHE A 232 -11.98 -13.83 -2.97
C PHE A 232 -12.32 -14.10 -4.43
N LEU A 233 -13.61 -14.29 -4.74
CA LEU A 233 -14.09 -14.47 -6.12
C LEU A 233 -13.80 -13.25 -6.99
N TRP A 234 -14.02 -12.03 -6.44
CA TRP A 234 -13.66 -10.79 -7.12
C TRP A 234 -12.16 -10.75 -7.46
N SER A 235 -11.30 -11.14 -6.51
CA SER A 235 -9.84 -11.15 -6.71
C SER A 235 -9.39 -12.14 -7.79
N ILE A 236 -10.05 -13.30 -7.89
CA ILE A 236 -9.77 -14.29 -8.95
C ILE A 236 -10.25 -13.74 -10.30
N LYS A 237 -11.49 -13.26 -10.36
CA LYS A 237 -12.10 -12.76 -11.60
C LYS A 237 -11.32 -11.61 -12.21
N ASN A 238 -10.80 -10.73 -11.38
CA ASN A 238 -10.12 -9.50 -11.81
C ASN A 238 -8.58 -9.58 -11.74
N HIS A 239 -8.01 -10.80 -11.70
CA HIS A 239 -6.56 -10.97 -11.82
C HIS A 239 -6.08 -10.55 -13.23
N PRO A 240 -4.97 -9.78 -13.37
CA PRO A 240 -4.02 -9.30 -12.34
C PRO A 240 -4.33 -7.91 -11.77
N TYR A 241 -5.54 -7.41 -11.90
CA TYR A 241 -5.92 -6.03 -11.58
C TYR A 241 -6.45 -5.82 -10.15
N GLN A 242 -6.08 -6.67 -9.19
CA GLN A 242 -6.57 -6.59 -7.80
C GLN A 242 -6.28 -5.24 -7.12
N TYR A 243 -5.23 -4.54 -7.53
CA TYR A 243 -4.86 -3.23 -6.98
C TYR A 243 -5.83 -2.10 -7.37
N ILE A 244 -6.73 -2.35 -8.33
CA ILE A 244 -7.79 -1.40 -8.75
C ILE A 244 -9.05 -1.57 -7.87
N TYR A 245 -9.04 -2.47 -6.89
CA TYR A 245 -10.19 -2.69 -6.04
C TYR A 245 -10.68 -1.40 -5.38
N LEU A 246 -11.94 -1.08 -5.59
CA LEU A 246 -12.67 -0.05 -4.87
C LEU A 246 -13.87 -0.67 -4.17
N ASN A 247 -14.14 -0.26 -2.94
CA ASN A 247 -15.31 -0.77 -2.25
C ASN A 247 -16.62 -0.26 -2.88
N HIS A 248 -17.71 -0.93 -2.56
CA HIS A 248 -19.00 -0.70 -3.22
C HIS A 248 -19.48 0.76 -3.18
N LEU A 249 -19.20 1.50 -2.09
CA LEU A 249 -19.60 2.91 -1.98
C LEU A 249 -18.75 3.83 -2.86
N SER A 250 -17.49 3.46 -3.10
CA SER A 250 -16.53 4.27 -3.83
C SER A 250 -16.53 4.00 -5.33
N LYS A 251 -17.03 2.84 -5.77
CA LYS A 251 -17.04 2.42 -7.18
C LYS A 251 -17.67 3.45 -8.11
N LYS A 252 -18.77 4.09 -7.71
CA LYS A 252 -19.44 5.13 -8.50
C LYS A 252 -18.59 6.40 -8.74
N TYR A 253 -17.54 6.59 -7.95
CA TYR A 253 -16.59 7.71 -8.05
C TYR A 253 -15.23 7.27 -8.59
N ALA A 254 -15.13 6.06 -9.14
CA ALA A 254 -13.87 5.45 -9.56
C ALA A 254 -13.03 6.37 -10.45
N TYR A 255 -13.67 7.02 -11.42
CA TYR A 255 -13.01 7.91 -12.38
C TYR A 255 -12.52 9.25 -11.79
N ASN A 256 -12.81 9.52 -10.52
CA ASN A 256 -12.22 10.65 -9.81
C ASN A 256 -10.80 10.36 -9.32
N TYR A 257 -10.32 9.12 -9.47
CA TYR A 257 -9.03 8.64 -8.96
C TYR A 257 -8.23 7.91 -10.04
N GLU A 258 -6.92 7.81 -9.85
CA GLU A 258 -6.06 6.96 -10.69
C GLU A 258 -6.45 5.48 -10.52
N LEU A 259 -6.85 4.80 -11.59
CA LEU A 259 -7.24 3.40 -11.52
C LEU A 259 -6.05 2.46 -11.80
N ASP A 260 -5.58 2.44 -13.04
CA ASP A 260 -4.48 1.57 -13.46
C ASP A 260 -3.11 2.27 -13.38
N TYR A 261 -2.73 2.72 -12.20
CA TYR A 261 -1.47 3.45 -12.00
C TYR A 261 -0.20 2.62 -12.27
N TRP A 262 -0.30 1.30 -12.37
CA TRP A 262 0.80 0.43 -12.79
C TRP A 262 0.89 0.28 -14.31
N GLY A 263 -0.19 0.54 -15.04
CA GLY A 263 -0.26 0.38 -16.48
C GLY A 263 -0.22 -1.08 -16.94
N LEU A 264 -0.64 -2.04 -16.10
CA LEU A 264 -0.67 -3.44 -16.48
C LEU A 264 -1.62 -3.69 -17.64
N SER A 265 -2.73 -2.94 -17.72
CA SER A 265 -3.71 -3.03 -18.79
C SER A 265 -3.13 -2.66 -20.16
N ASN A 266 -2.07 -1.85 -20.22
CA ASN A 266 -1.43 -1.52 -21.48
C ASN A 266 -0.82 -2.76 -22.18
N THR A 267 -0.30 -3.72 -21.41
CA THR A 267 0.24 -4.97 -21.97
C THR A 267 -0.86 -5.80 -22.62
N ASP A 268 -2.01 -5.93 -21.95
CA ASP A 268 -3.15 -6.67 -22.48
C ASP A 268 -3.81 -5.94 -23.65
N ALA A 269 -3.84 -4.58 -23.63
CA ALA A 269 -4.28 -3.80 -24.78
C ALA A 269 -3.39 -4.02 -26.02
N ILE A 270 -2.07 -4.10 -25.83
CA ILE A 270 -1.14 -4.42 -26.94
C ILE A 270 -1.38 -5.84 -27.46
N ARG A 271 -1.60 -6.83 -26.59
CA ARG A 271 -1.92 -8.20 -26.98
C ARG A 271 -3.22 -8.26 -27.79
N ASN A 272 -4.26 -7.59 -27.32
CA ASN A 272 -5.53 -7.51 -28.04
C ASN A 272 -5.36 -6.89 -29.45
N ILE A 273 -4.46 -5.91 -29.60
CA ILE A 273 -4.14 -5.35 -30.92
C ILE A 273 -3.43 -6.40 -31.78
N ILE A 274 -2.46 -7.15 -31.24
CA ILE A 274 -1.73 -8.18 -31.97
C ILE A 274 -2.67 -9.28 -32.46
N GLU A 275 -3.60 -9.72 -31.62
CA GLU A 275 -4.56 -10.79 -31.96
C GLU A 275 -5.57 -10.36 -33.01
N ASN A 276 -6.00 -9.10 -33.01
CA ASN A 276 -7.05 -8.61 -33.88
C ASN A 276 -6.56 -7.79 -35.08
N LYS A 277 -5.23 -7.61 -35.24
CA LYS A 277 -4.70 -6.93 -36.40
C LYS A 277 -4.79 -7.84 -37.66
N ASN A 278 -4.93 -7.21 -38.79
CA ASN A 278 -4.71 -7.85 -40.07
C ASN A 278 -3.21 -8.23 -40.19
N GLU A 279 -2.62 -8.31 -41.25
CA GLU A 279 -1.19 -8.65 -41.40
C GLU A 279 -0.24 -7.46 -41.09
N GLY A 280 1.03 -7.77 -40.80
CA GLY A 280 2.13 -6.80 -40.68
C GLY A 280 2.38 -6.25 -39.27
N ARG A 281 3.32 -5.33 -39.18
CA ARG A 281 3.73 -4.63 -37.95
C ARG A 281 2.93 -3.34 -37.79
N VAL A 282 2.45 -3.07 -36.58
CA VAL A 282 1.64 -1.87 -36.27
C VAL A 282 2.38 -0.92 -35.34
N ASN A 283 2.21 0.38 -35.59
CA ASN A 283 2.73 1.44 -34.73
C ASN A 283 1.69 1.83 -33.68
N ILE A 284 2.09 1.80 -32.43
CA ILE A 284 1.23 2.11 -31.26
C ILE A 284 1.83 3.29 -30.50
N ALA A 285 1.00 4.24 -30.12
CA ALA A 285 1.37 5.34 -29.25
C ALA A 285 0.56 5.35 -27.94
N GLY A 286 1.17 5.76 -26.87
CA GLY A 286 0.47 5.98 -25.59
C GLY A 286 -0.06 7.41 -25.53
N ILE A 287 -1.30 7.60 -25.07
CA ILE A 287 -1.94 8.90 -24.89
C ILE A 287 -2.61 8.92 -23.50
N GLY A 288 -2.26 9.89 -22.66
CA GLY A 288 -2.81 9.94 -21.29
C GLY A 288 -2.60 8.63 -20.52
N THR A 289 -1.41 8.02 -20.64
CA THR A 289 -1.12 6.68 -20.10
C THR A 289 0.21 6.62 -19.36
N THR A 290 0.35 5.64 -18.50
CA THR A 290 1.65 5.23 -17.95
C THR A 290 2.64 4.91 -19.08
N ARG A 291 3.94 4.94 -18.79
CA ARG A 291 4.98 4.73 -19.80
C ARG A 291 4.79 3.39 -20.53
N ILE A 292 4.18 3.44 -21.70
CA ILE A 292 3.83 2.28 -22.53
C ILE A 292 5.05 1.42 -22.91
N ASN A 293 6.26 1.99 -22.91
CA ASN A 293 7.49 1.27 -23.17
C ASN A 293 7.73 0.13 -22.16
N PHE A 294 7.33 0.28 -20.91
CA PHE A 294 7.44 -0.82 -19.94
C PHE A 294 6.53 -1.98 -20.32
N SER A 295 5.32 -1.71 -20.78
CA SER A 295 4.39 -2.74 -21.25
C SER A 295 4.91 -3.46 -22.49
N TYR A 296 5.62 -2.76 -23.38
CA TYR A 296 6.30 -3.38 -24.52
C TYR A 296 7.37 -4.39 -24.08
N PHE A 297 8.17 -4.08 -23.06
CA PHE A 297 9.18 -5.01 -22.54
C PHE A 297 8.59 -6.23 -21.81
N MET A 298 7.30 -6.19 -21.45
CA MET A 298 6.58 -7.33 -20.88
C MET A 298 6.06 -8.32 -21.93
N LEU A 299 6.16 -7.96 -23.22
CA LEU A 299 5.78 -8.83 -24.33
C LEU A 299 6.88 -9.86 -24.60
N THR A 300 6.48 -11.01 -25.12
CA THR A 300 7.42 -12.01 -25.63
C THR A 300 8.17 -11.49 -26.87
N ALA A 301 9.33 -12.08 -27.17
CA ALA A 301 10.10 -11.71 -28.37
C ALA A 301 9.29 -11.87 -29.67
N GLU A 302 8.36 -12.83 -29.73
CA GLU A 302 7.47 -13.01 -30.86
C GLU A 302 6.44 -11.89 -30.97
N GLU A 303 5.75 -11.56 -29.85
CA GLU A 303 4.78 -10.45 -29.80
C GLU A 303 5.43 -9.11 -30.19
N GLN A 304 6.68 -8.86 -29.77
CA GLN A 304 7.41 -7.62 -30.08
C GLN A 304 7.67 -7.43 -31.59
N LYS A 305 7.77 -8.50 -32.37
CA LYS A 305 7.93 -8.39 -33.83
C LYS A 305 6.70 -7.75 -34.51
N HIS A 306 5.54 -7.87 -33.89
CA HIS A 306 4.26 -7.43 -34.44
C HIS A 306 3.91 -5.99 -34.13
N VAL A 307 4.60 -5.35 -33.19
CA VAL A 307 4.29 -3.99 -32.74
C VAL A 307 5.53 -3.12 -32.65
N ARG A 308 5.37 -1.83 -32.78
CA ARG A 308 6.38 -0.81 -32.52
C ARG A 308 5.77 0.31 -31.69
N ILE A 309 6.41 0.67 -30.60
CA ILE A 309 6.01 1.82 -29.82
C ILE A 309 6.65 3.07 -30.44
N VAL A 310 5.81 4.03 -30.80
CA VAL A 310 6.21 5.32 -31.39
C VAL A 310 5.80 6.47 -30.49
N LYS A 311 6.49 7.61 -30.60
CA LYS A 311 6.12 8.81 -29.88
C LYS A 311 4.92 9.49 -30.54
N LEU A 312 4.11 10.23 -29.76
CA LEU A 312 2.96 10.97 -30.26
C LEU A 312 3.33 12.04 -31.32
N ASP A 313 4.52 12.63 -31.17
CA ASP A 313 5.07 13.66 -32.04
C ASP A 313 5.90 13.11 -33.22
N SER A 314 5.89 11.79 -33.42
CA SER A 314 6.61 11.17 -34.52
C SER A 314 5.92 11.49 -35.88
N HIS A 315 6.73 11.59 -36.92
CA HIS A 315 6.21 11.72 -38.32
C HIS A 315 5.68 10.38 -38.86
N GLU A 316 5.81 9.29 -38.10
CA GLU A 316 5.34 7.96 -38.50
C GLU A 316 3.83 7.84 -38.33
N LYS A 317 3.16 7.16 -39.26
CA LYS A 317 1.73 6.86 -39.14
C LYS A 317 1.47 6.02 -37.89
N ILE A 318 0.66 6.51 -36.97
CA ILE A 318 0.22 5.78 -35.78
C ILE A 318 -1.06 5.01 -36.13
N ASN A 319 -1.05 3.69 -35.92
CA ASN A 319 -2.20 2.83 -36.20
C ASN A 319 -3.19 2.79 -35.06
N TYR A 320 -2.66 2.74 -33.82
CA TYR A 320 -3.47 2.64 -32.60
C TYR A 320 -2.92 3.54 -31.49
N TYR A 321 -3.82 4.05 -30.67
CA TYR A 321 -3.49 4.77 -29.44
C TYR A 321 -4.01 3.98 -28.26
N ILE A 322 -3.24 3.92 -27.17
CA ILE A 322 -3.62 3.25 -25.93
C ILE A 322 -3.66 4.27 -24.84
N THR A 323 -4.74 4.24 -24.05
CA THR A 323 -4.87 5.04 -22.83
C THR A 323 -5.36 4.18 -21.68
N ASN A 324 -4.70 4.26 -20.53
CA ASN A 324 -5.18 3.71 -19.26
C ASN A 324 -5.74 4.79 -18.33
N PHE A 325 -6.05 5.95 -18.90
CA PHE A 325 -6.64 7.09 -18.20
C PHE A 325 -5.84 7.59 -17.00
N GLN A 326 -4.52 7.41 -16.99
CA GLN A 326 -3.67 7.91 -15.92
C GLN A 326 -3.79 9.43 -15.76
N ASP A 327 -3.94 10.12 -16.89
CA ASP A 327 -4.16 11.56 -16.90
C ASP A 327 -5.64 11.94 -16.61
N GLY A 328 -6.34 11.13 -15.84
CA GLY A 328 -7.75 11.30 -15.54
C GLY A 328 -8.55 11.43 -16.81
N ASN A 329 -9.52 10.72 -17.02
CA ASN A 329 -10.46 10.78 -18.06
C ASN A 329 -9.88 10.72 -19.48
N PHE A 330 -10.27 10.21 -20.60
CA PHE A 330 -11.69 10.44 -20.68
C PHE A 330 -12.08 10.09 -22.08
N LEU A 331 -12.65 8.97 -22.09
CA LEU A 331 -13.19 8.45 -23.34
C LEU A 331 -13.96 9.54 -24.11
N GLU A 332 -14.79 10.31 -23.40
CA GLU A 332 -15.53 11.43 -24.03
C GLU A 332 -14.64 12.49 -24.67
N TYR A 333 -13.51 12.82 -24.05
CA TYR A 333 -12.55 13.74 -24.62
C TYR A 333 -11.98 13.20 -25.93
N TYR A 334 -11.60 11.95 -25.98
CA TYR A 334 -11.06 11.33 -27.19
C TYR A 334 -12.11 11.21 -28.29
N LEU A 335 -13.34 10.80 -27.95
CA LEU A 335 -14.44 10.73 -28.90
C LEU A 335 -14.76 12.11 -29.53
N LYS A 336 -14.73 13.17 -28.72
CA LYS A 336 -14.92 14.56 -29.24
C LYS A 336 -13.76 15.05 -30.13
N ASN A 337 -12.56 14.44 -30.02
CA ASN A 337 -11.38 14.81 -30.78
C ASN A 337 -11.07 13.83 -31.94
N ASN A 338 -12.12 13.27 -32.56
CA ASN A 338 -12.03 12.38 -33.72
C ASN A 338 -11.25 11.07 -33.46
N TYR A 339 -11.41 10.48 -32.28
CA TYR A 339 -10.96 9.10 -32.01
C TYR A 339 -12.17 8.17 -31.95
N GLU A 340 -12.04 6.99 -32.51
CA GLU A 340 -12.97 5.86 -32.30
C GLU A 340 -12.37 4.85 -31.34
N VAL A 341 -13.23 4.17 -30.60
CA VAL A 341 -12.80 3.10 -29.71
C VAL A 341 -12.82 1.77 -30.44
N VAL A 342 -11.69 1.07 -30.40
CA VAL A 342 -11.52 -0.25 -31.00
C VAL A 342 -11.80 -1.36 -29.98
N SER A 343 -11.30 -1.20 -28.75
CA SER A 343 -11.50 -2.17 -27.66
C SER A 343 -11.34 -1.53 -26.30
N TYR A 344 -11.86 -2.21 -25.28
CA TYR A 344 -11.74 -1.84 -23.88
C TYR A 344 -11.15 -2.98 -23.04
N ILE A 345 -10.53 -2.61 -21.93
CA ILE A 345 -10.24 -3.54 -20.82
C ILE A 345 -11.08 -3.09 -19.64
N LEU A 346 -11.82 -4.05 -19.06
CA LEU A 346 -12.76 -3.82 -17.98
C LEU A 346 -12.33 -4.53 -16.71
N VAL A 347 -12.47 -3.84 -15.58
CA VAL A 347 -12.36 -4.42 -14.24
C VAL A 347 -13.61 -4.05 -13.48
N ASP A 348 -14.40 -5.03 -13.10
CA ASP A 348 -15.66 -4.82 -12.34
C ASP A 348 -16.58 -3.76 -12.99
N ASP A 349 -16.75 -3.85 -14.33
CA ASP A 349 -17.51 -2.95 -15.19
C ASP A 349 -16.89 -1.52 -15.35
N LEU A 350 -15.73 -1.27 -14.77
CA LEU A 350 -15.00 -0.03 -14.97
C LEU A 350 -14.05 -0.16 -16.18
N ILE A 351 -14.12 0.77 -17.12
CA ILE A 351 -13.16 0.85 -18.20
C ILE A 351 -11.83 1.35 -17.62
N ILE A 352 -10.82 0.51 -17.62
CA ILE A 352 -9.48 0.86 -17.11
C ILE A 352 -8.47 1.12 -18.22
N ASN A 353 -8.80 0.73 -19.45
CA ASN A 353 -8.00 0.99 -20.63
C ASN A 353 -8.87 1.04 -21.88
N ALA A 354 -8.48 1.84 -22.84
CA ALA A 354 -9.08 1.88 -24.16
C ALA A 354 -8.02 1.89 -25.26
N THR A 355 -8.27 1.10 -26.29
CA THR A 355 -7.55 1.16 -27.57
C THR A 355 -8.33 2.02 -28.53
N LEU A 356 -7.69 3.02 -29.10
CA LEU A 356 -8.31 4.04 -29.93
C LEU A 356 -7.66 4.06 -31.33
N LYS A 357 -8.45 4.46 -32.33
CA LYS A 357 -7.97 4.89 -33.66
C LYS A 357 -8.37 6.31 -33.90
N LYS A 358 -7.53 7.09 -34.60
CA LYS A 358 -7.86 8.44 -35.03
C LYS A 358 -8.60 8.36 -36.35
N ILE A 359 -9.75 9.05 -36.43
CA ILE A 359 -10.53 9.24 -37.64
C ILE A 359 -9.99 10.51 -38.32
N TYR A 360 -9.55 10.40 -39.58
CA TYR A 360 -9.00 11.52 -40.36
C TYR A 360 -10.06 12.14 -41.23
#